data_22665a12a513884a936885dd6c74e32e
#
_entry.id   22665a12a513884a936885dd6c74e32e
#
_cell.length_a   1.000
_cell.length_b   1.000
_cell.length_c   1.000
_cell.angle_alpha   90.00
_cell.angle_beta   90.00
_cell.angle_gamma   90.00
#
_symmetry.space_group_name_H-M   'P 1'
#
loop_
_entity.id
_entity.type
_entity.pdbx_description
1 polymer ?
#
loop_
_entity_poly.entity_id
_entity_poly.type
_entity_poly.pdbx_seq_one_letter_code
_entity_poly.pdbx_strand_id
1 'polypeptide(L)'
;MDIKQIFKTIVRNLKTRIIGKSKYGHQDWVDANPDTYDGFHYDLASHNDFMEYFKKKSDVKSVLEVGCGTGVYPVKTAELFKDIEYTGNDFSQQCVDYCKKNSKFNFICGDFIKMKPEKIFDMVFSHSVVDHVYDPVKFIENIVKSTKRYAYISNYLGYFPDLGKHKMNWRDDQGCSYNNLSINQLKEDLIKMGLTDDEFLIRGMKGGEWDLHDGMITIIEIHKKHHE
;
A
#
# COMPACT_ATOMS: atom_id res chain seq x y z
N MET A 1 0.83 23.01 21.29
CA MET A 1 -0.11 22.29 20.42
C MET A 1 -1.09 23.31 19.86
N ASP A 2 -1.17 23.43 18.54
CA ASP A 2 -1.99 24.46 17.86
C ASP A 2 -3.47 24.22 18.13
N ILE A 3 -4.24 25.29 18.44
CA ILE A 3 -5.69 25.27 18.71
C ILE A 3 -6.46 24.59 17.55
N LYS A 4 -6.01 24.79 16.31
CA LYS A 4 -6.55 24.11 15.12
C LYS A 4 -6.39 22.57 15.19
N GLN A 5 -5.27 22.11 15.75
CA GLN A 5 -4.99 20.68 15.89
C GLN A 5 -5.84 20.04 17.00
N ILE A 6 -6.06 20.77 18.09
CA ILE A 6 -6.97 20.36 19.17
C ILE A 6 -8.40 20.25 18.64
N PHE A 7 -8.86 21.25 17.89
CA PHE A 7 -10.21 21.26 17.33
C PHE A 7 -10.44 20.12 16.32
N LYS A 8 -9.46 19.87 15.42
CA LYS A 8 -9.49 18.71 14.50
C LYS A 8 -9.58 17.38 15.26
N THR A 9 -8.81 17.23 16.35
CA THR A 9 -8.82 16.01 17.18
C THR A 9 -10.16 15.82 17.87
N ILE A 10 -10.77 16.88 18.40
CA ILE A 10 -12.09 16.82 19.04
C ILE A 10 -13.18 16.45 18.02
N VAL A 11 -13.19 17.08 16.84
CA VAL A 11 -14.15 16.79 15.77
C VAL A 11 -13.99 15.35 15.28
N ARG A 12 -12.74 14.87 15.11
CA ARG A 12 -12.46 13.49 14.74
C ARG A 12 -12.98 12.50 15.77
N ASN A 13 -12.69 12.72 17.05
CA ASN A 13 -13.16 11.86 18.14
C ASN A 13 -14.69 11.84 18.26
N LEU A 14 -15.36 12.96 18.00
CA LEU A 14 -16.81 13.03 17.92
C LEU A 14 -17.35 12.26 16.71
N LYS A 15 -16.77 12.42 15.52
CA LYS A 15 -17.16 11.63 14.34
C LYS A 15 -16.98 10.12 14.59
N THR A 16 -15.86 9.70 15.17
CA THR A 16 -15.59 8.29 15.50
C THR A 16 -16.59 7.72 16.51
N ARG A 17 -17.06 8.52 17.47
CA ARG A 17 -18.11 8.12 18.43
C ARG A 17 -19.49 7.99 17.80
N ILE A 18 -19.81 8.82 16.80
CA ILE A 18 -21.13 8.86 16.16
C ILE A 18 -21.25 7.85 15.01
N ILE A 19 -20.17 7.70 14.21
CA ILE A 19 -20.18 6.91 12.96
C ILE A 19 -19.55 5.52 13.17
N GLY A 20 -18.89 5.29 14.31
CA GLY A 20 -18.09 4.09 14.58
C GLY A 20 -16.66 4.21 14.04
N LYS A 21 -15.81 3.28 14.46
CA LYS A 21 -14.41 3.21 13.98
C LYS A 21 -14.38 2.84 12.50
N SER A 22 -13.73 3.66 11.68
CA SER A 22 -13.47 3.30 10.29
C SER A 22 -12.65 2.02 10.23
N LYS A 23 -13.04 1.08 9.38
CA LYS A 23 -12.26 -0.14 9.11
C LYS A 23 -11.02 0.12 8.25
N TYR A 24 -10.92 1.30 7.67
CA TYR A 24 -9.96 1.62 6.62
C TYR A 24 -8.71 2.36 7.08
N GLY A 25 -8.47 2.47 8.36
CA GLY A 25 -7.39 3.33 8.81
C GLY A 25 -7.77 4.80 8.62
N HIS A 26 -6.85 5.66 8.41
CA HIS A 26 -7.03 7.11 8.41
C HIS A 26 -8.35 7.64 7.84
N GLN A 27 -9.31 7.98 8.70
CA GLN A 27 -10.50 8.74 8.30
C GLN A 27 -10.09 10.09 7.67
N ASP A 28 -8.98 10.65 8.16
CA ASP A 28 -8.43 11.90 7.63
C ASP A 28 -7.89 11.76 6.19
N TRP A 29 -7.59 10.55 5.73
CA TRP A 29 -7.17 10.29 4.36
C TRP A 29 -8.37 10.26 3.41
N VAL A 30 -9.51 9.82 3.87
CA VAL A 30 -10.76 9.88 3.10
C VAL A 30 -11.19 11.35 2.91
N ASP A 31 -10.95 12.19 3.94
CA ASP A 31 -11.28 13.62 3.95
C ASP A 31 -10.06 14.50 3.55
N ALA A 32 -8.92 13.89 3.22
CA ALA A 32 -7.72 14.63 2.87
C ALA A 32 -7.92 15.40 1.57
N ASN A 33 -7.63 16.69 1.61
CA ASN A 33 -7.46 17.44 0.39
C ASN A 33 -6.29 16.82 -0.40
N PRO A 34 -6.50 16.34 -1.63
CA PRO A 34 -5.45 15.77 -2.46
C PRO A 34 -4.20 16.65 -2.57
N ASP A 35 -4.38 17.98 -2.55
CA ASP A 35 -3.27 18.94 -2.58
C ASP A 35 -2.32 18.81 -1.37
N THR A 36 -2.76 18.23 -0.26
CA THR A 36 -1.91 18.00 0.92
C THR A 36 -0.88 16.89 0.69
N TYR A 37 -1.12 15.99 -0.25
CA TYR A 37 -0.20 14.89 -0.60
C TYR A 37 0.82 15.27 -1.67
N ASP A 38 0.65 16.41 -2.30
CA ASP A 38 1.39 16.77 -3.52
C ASP A 38 2.90 16.97 -3.31
N GLY A 39 3.36 17.06 -2.07
CA GLY A 39 4.78 17.21 -1.73
C GLY A 39 5.43 16.04 -1.00
N PHE A 40 4.65 15.06 -0.54
CA PHE A 40 5.12 14.20 0.56
C PHE A 40 5.98 13.00 0.18
N HIS A 41 6.02 12.53 -1.08
CA HIS A 41 6.53 11.16 -1.30
C HIS A 41 7.46 10.98 -2.52
N TYR A 42 8.03 12.03 -3.09
CA TYR A 42 8.82 11.91 -4.32
C TYR A 42 10.19 11.30 -4.17
N ASP A 43 10.85 11.53 -3.05
CA ASP A 43 12.26 11.17 -2.82
C ASP A 43 12.42 10.03 -1.83
N LEU A 44 11.34 9.28 -1.53
CA LEU A 44 11.45 8.16 -0.62
C LEU A 44 12.34 7.06 -1.20
N ALA A 45 13.23 6.53 -0.37
CA ALA A 45 14.10 5.42 -0.74
C ALA A 45 13.31 4.20 -1.26
N SER A 46 12.11 3.95 -0.72
CA SER A 46 11.20 2.88 -1.16
C SER A 46 10.68 3.09 -2.57
N HIS A 47 10.41 4.34 -2.98
CA HIS A 47 10.01 4.65 -4.35
C HIS A 47 11.15 4.42 -5.34
N ASN A 48 12.35 4.85 -4.99
CA ASN A 48 13.53 4.62 -5.82
C ASN A 48 13.83 3.12 -5.98
N ASP A 49 13.71 2.35 -4.89
CA ASP A 49 13.89 0.89 -4.92
C ASP A 49 12.83 0.22 -5.83
N PHE A 50 11.56 0.62 -5.71
CA PHE A 50 10.52 0.13 -6.61
C PHE A 50 10.79 0.49 -8.08
N MET A 51 11.20 1.72 -8.36
CA MET A 51 11.51 2.16 -9.73
C MET A 51 12.63 1.30 -10.34
N GLU A 52 13.67 1.01 -9.56
CA GLU A 52 14.76 0.12 -9.97
C GLU A 52 14.29 -1.34 -10.14
N TYR A 53 13.41 -1.82 -9.26
CA TYR A 53 12.79 -3.12 -9.39
C TYR A 53 11.95 -3.21 -10.67
N PHE A 54 11.09 -2.21 -10.90
CA PHE A 54 10.18 -2.17 -12.04
C PHE A 54 10.91 -2.10 -13.38
N LYS A 55 11.94 -1.24 -13.51
CA LYS A 55 12.73 -1.10 -14.74
C LYS A 55 13.37 -2.42 -15.22
N LYS A 56 13.64 -3.34 -14.30
CA LYS A 56 14.18 -4.67 -14.61
C LYS A 56 13.14 -5.66 -15.16
N LYS A 57 11.85 -5.27 -15.23
CA LYS A 57 10.72 -6.11 -15.63
C LYS A 57 10.17 -5.68 -16.99
N SER A 58 10.97 -5.83 -18.04
CA SER A 58 10.65 -5.38 -19.41
C SER A 58 9.46 -6.09 -20.06
N ASP A 59 9.02 -7.20 -19.49
CA ASP A 59 7.91 -8.04 -19.97
C ASP A 59 6.55 -7.68 -19.34
N VAL A 60 6.49 -6.69 -18.44
CA VAL A 60 5.25 -6.18 -17.82
C VAL A 60 4.47 -5.36 -18.83
N LYS A 61 3.19 -5.71 -19.05
CA LYS A 61 2.24 -5.01 -19.93
C LYS A 61 1.04 -4.45 -19.18
N SER A 62 0.71 -5.01 -18.02
CA SER A 62 -0.40 -4.57 -17.19
C SER A 62 0.02 -4.45 -15.72
N VAL A 63 -0.41 -3.35 -15.07
CA VAL A 63 -0.03 -3.01 -13.70
C VAL A 63 -1.26 -2.61 -12.90
N LEU A 64 -1.36 -3.10 -11.68
CA LEU A 64 -2.29 -2.62 -10.66
C LEU A 64 -1.50 -2.00 -9.50
N GLU A 65 -1.78 -0.73 -9.20
CA GLU A 65 -1.35 -0.08 -7.96
C GLU A 65 -2.50 -0.14 -6.94
N VAL A 66 -2.23 -0.71 -5.77
CA VAL A 66 -3.21 -0.79 -4.68
C VAL A 66 -2.88 0.25 -3.61
N GLY A 67 -3.82 1.16 -3.37
CA GLY A 67 -3.62 2.34 -2.54
C GLY A 67 -2.87 3.45 -3.28
N CYS A 68 -3.35 3.79 -4.49
CA CYS A 68 -2.67 4.77 -5.34
C CYS A 68 -2.71 6.22 -4.82
N GLY A 69 -3.52 6.49 -3.78
CA GLY A 69 -3.65 7.83 -3.21
C GLY A 69 -3.94 8.89 -4.28
N THR A 70 -3.17 9.96 -4.27
CA THR A 70 -3.26 11.06 -5.25
C THR A 70 -2.44 10.81 -6.51
N GLY A 71 -1.95 9.59 -6.71
CA GLY A 71 -1.33 9.19 -7.96
C GLY A 71 0.13 9.65 -8.12
N VAL A 72 0.98 9.32 -7.18
CA VAL A 72 2.43 9.60 -7.31
C VAL A 72 2.97 9.05 -8.63
N TYR A 73 2.68 7.80 -8.95
CA TYR A 73 3.14 7.16 -10.18
C TYR A 73 2.35 7.60 -11.41
N PRO A 74 1.01 7.47 -11.46
CA PRO A 74 0.26 7.75 -12.68
C PRO A 74 0.19 9.24 -13.04
N VAL A 75 0.33 10.13 -12.06
CA VAL A 75 0.27 11.60 -12.32
C VAL A 75 1.67 12.16 -12.54
N LYS A 76 2.63 11.80 -11.68
CA LYS A 76 3.93 12.45 -11.61
C LYS A 76 5.06 11.70 -12.35
N THR A 77 4.95 10.37 -12.45
CA THR A 77 5.90 9.52 -13.20
C THR A 77 5.23 8.77 -14.34
N ALA A 78 4.26 9.41 -14.99
CA ALA A 78 3.42 8.83 -16.05
C ALA A 78 4.24 8.19 -17.20
N GLU A 79 5.41 8.73 -17.52
CA GLU A 79 6.29 8.19 -18.56
C GLU A 79 6.74 6.76 -18.29
N LEU A 80 6.84 6.35 -17.01
CA LEU A 80 7.18 4.98 -16.64
C LEU A 80 6.13 3.98 -17.13
N PHE A 81 4.88 4.41 -17.22
CA PHE A 81 3.72 3.56 -17.55
C PHE A 81 3.11 3.88 -18.91
N LYS A 82 3.77 4.68 -19.77
CA LYS A 82 3.18 5.18 -21.03
C LYS A 82 2.69 4.07 -21.98
N ASP A 83 3.41 2.95 -22.00
CA ASP A 83 3.14 1.79 -22.87
C ASP A 83 2.55 0.60 -22.07
N ILE A 84 2.03 0.87 -20.85
CA ILE A 84 1.54 -0.13 -19.93
C ILE A 84 0.07 0.15 -19.61
N GLU A 85 -0.73 -0.89 -19.55
CA GLU A 85 -2.08 -0.79 -19.05
C GLU A 85 -2.03 -0.62 -17.52
N TYR A 86 -2.04 0.63 -17.07
CA TYR A 86 -2.03 0.96 -15.64
C TYR A 86 -3.46 1.07 -15.11
N THR A 87 -3.69 0.51 -13.93
CA THR A 87 -4.90 0.68 -13.13
C THR A 87 -4.49 1.03 -11.70
N GLY A 88 -5.03 2.12 -11.17
CA GLY A 88 -4.91 2.49 -9.74
C GLY A 88 -6.17 2.10 -8.97
N ASN A 89 -6.01 1.57 -7.77
CA ASN A 89 -7.10 1.36 -6.83
C ASN A 89 -6.86 2.18 -5.57
N ASP A 90 -7.88 2.84 -5.09
CA ASP A 90 -7.90 3.46 -3.76
C ASP A 90 -9.30 3.36 -3.16
N PHE A 91 -9.42 3.33 -1.83
CA PHE A 91 -10.71 3.34 -1.17
C PHE A 91 -11.31 4.75 -1.08
N SER A 92 -10.49 5.80 -1.22
CA SER A 92 -10.91 7.20 -1.20
C SER A 92 -11.43 7.65 -2.56
N GLN A 93 -12.73 7.98 -2.63
CA GLN A 93 -13.33 8.52 -3.85
C GLN A 93 -12.66 9.84 -4.26
N GLN A 94 -12.26 10.67 -3.28
CA GLN A 94 -11.59 11.95 -3.56
C GLN A 94 -10.23 11.75 -4.24
N CYS A 95 -9.43 10.79 -3.77
CA CYS A 95 -8.16 10.43 -4.39
C CYS A 95 -8.36 9.91 -5.82
N VAL A 96 -9.33 9.02 -6.00
CA VAL A 96 -9.67 8.47 -7.31
C VAL A 96 -10.14 9.57 -8.28
N ASP A 97 -10.98 10.49 -7.83
CA ASP A 97 -11.47 11.61 -8.66
C ASP A 97 -10.33 12.56 -9.04
N TYR A 98 -9.42 12.83 -8.09
CA TYR A 98 -8.21 13.61 -8.37
C TYR A 98 -7.34 12.94 -9.44
N CYS A 99 -7.08 11.64 -9.30
CA CYS A 99 -6.30 10.87 -10.28
C CYS A 99 -6.95 10.87 -11.67
N LYS A 100 -8.26 10.66 -11.76
CA LYS A 100 -9.02 10.71 -13.03
C LYS A 100 -8.95 12.08 -13.71
N LYS A 101 -8.92 13.15 -12.91
CA LYS A 101 -8.82 14.52 -13.44
C LYS A 101 -7.41 14.84 -13.98
N ASN A 102 -6.37 14.28 -13.36
CA ASN A 102 -4.98 14.64 -13.61
C ASN A 102 -4.19 13.59 -14.41
N SER A 103 -4.84 12.48 -14.79
CA SER A 103 -4.21 11.38 -15.51
C SER A 103 -5.18 10.71 -16.46
N LYS A 104 -4.65 10.09 -17.51
CA LYS A 104 -5.42 9.32 -18.51
C LYS A 104 -5.55 7.83 -18.21
N PHE A 105 -4.99 7.38 -17.10
CA PHE A 105 -5.01 5.97 -16.70
C PHE A 105 -6.35 5.56 -16.06
N ASN A 106 -6.53 4.27 -15.81
CA ASN A 106 -7.73 3.74 -15.19
C ASN A 106 -7.65 3.81 -13.66
N PHE A 107 -8.78 4.13 -13.01
CA PHE A 107 -8.86 4.19 -11.54
C PHE A 107 -10.16 3.58 -11.03
N ILE A 108 -10.05 2.77 -9.99
CA ILE A 108 -11.14 2.05 -9.34
C ILE A 108 -11.23 2.50 -7.89
N CYS A 109 -12.39 3.00 -7.46
CA CYS A 109 -12.65 3.26 -6.05
C CYS A 109 -13.20 2.01 -5.38
N GLY A 110 -12.58 1.57 -4.30
CA GLY A 110 -13.08 0.44 -3.51
C GLY A 110 -12.10 -0.11 -2.50
N ASP A 111 -12.68 -0.80 -1.51
CA ASP A 111 -11.94 -1.54 -0.49
C ASP A 111 -11.31 -2.80 -1.09
N PHE A 112 -10.01 -2.76 -1.31
CA PHE A 112 -9.29 -3.87 -1.95
C PHE A 112 -9.38 -5.19 -1.18
N ILE A 113 -9.55 -5.15 0.14
CA ILE A 113 -9.73 -6.35 0.96
C ILE A 113 -11.03 -7.08 0.60
N LYS A 114 -12.09 -6.32 0.26
CA LYS A 114 -13.41 -6.87 -0.11
C LYS A 114 -13.57 -7.12 -1.60
N MET A 115 -12.73 -6.51 -2.42
CA MET A 115 -12.78 -6.69 -3.87
C MET A 115 -12.46 -8.14 -4.23
N LYS A 116 -13.21 -8.69 -5.18
CA LYS A 116 -12.82 -9.92 -5.84
C LYS A 116 -11.98 -9.56 -7.05
N PRO A 117 -10.75 -10.10 -7.18
CA PRO A 117 -9.94 -9.86 -8.36
C PRO A 117 -10.67 -10.36 -9.61
N GLU A 118 -11.17 -9.44 -10.44
CA GLU A 118 -11.81 -9.76 -11.72
C GLU A 118 -10.79 -9.86 -12.85
N LYS A 119 -9.64 -9.24 -12.66
CA LYS A 119 -8.53 -9.21 -13.60
C LYS A 119 -7.23 -9.56 -12.90
N ILE A 120 -6.38 -10.29 -13.61
CA ILE A 120 -5.02 -10.61 -13.19
C ILE A 120 -4.06 -9.70 -13.97
N PHE A 121 -3.13 -9.05 -13.28
CA PHE A 121 -2.17 -8.12 -13.83
C PHE A 121 -0.77 -8.75 -13.88
N ASP A 122 0.04 -8.36 -14.86
CA ASP A 122 1.43 -8.83 -14.92
C ASP A 122 2.20 -8.44 -13.66
N MET A 123 1.94 -7.24 -13.13
CA MET A 123 2.49 -6.76 -11.86
C MET A 123 1.41 -6.12 -11.00
N VAL A 124 1.47 -6.37 -9.69
CA VAL A 124 0.70 -5.64 -8.68
C VAL A 124 1.67 -5.04 -7.67
N PHE A 125 1.47 -3.76 -7.31
CA PHE A 125 2.28 -3.15 -6.27
C PHE A 125 1.48 -2.31 -5.30
N SER A 126 2.04 -2.09 -4.12
CA SER A 126 1.44 -1.28 -3.07
C SER A 126 2.52 -0.67 -2.18
N HIS A 127 2.42 0.63 -1.90
CA HIS A 127 3.35 1.37 -1.06
C HIS A 127 2.67 1.93 0.18
N SER A 128 3.22 1.62 1.35
CA SER A 128 2.81 2.22 2.64
C SER A 128 1.31 2.10 2.96
N VAL A 129 0.67 1.01 2.52
CA VAL A 129 -0.76 0.74 2.71
C VAL A 129 -0.98 -0.42 3.66
N VAL A 130 -0.21 -1.50 3.52
CA VAL A 130 -0.40 -2.76 4.27
C VAL A 130 -0.36 -2.57 5.78
N ASP A 131 0.35 -1.55 6.26
CA ASP A 131 0.43 -1.21 7.68
C ASP A 131 -0.87 -0.65 8.26
N HIS A 132 -1.72 -0.09 7.40
CA HIS A 132 -2.89 0.69 7.83
C HIS A 132 -4.21 -0.02 7.56
N VAL A 133 -4.17 -1.14 6.86
CA VAL A 133 -5.39 -1.91 6.57
C VAL A 133 -5.84 -2.73 7.78
N TYR A 134 -7.12 -2.98 7.89
CA TYR A 134 -7.70 -3.73 9.01
C TYR A 134 -7.47 -5.24 8.93
N ASP A 135 -7.09 -5.76 7.77
CA ASP A 135 -6.74 -7.17 7.54
C ASP A 135 -5.57 -7.27 6.53
N PRO A 136 -4.33 -7.14 7.01
CA PRO A 136 -3.16 -7.16 6.14
C PRO A 136 -2.93 -8.52 5.47
N VAL A 137 -3.31 -9.62 6.11
CA VAL A 137 -3.17 -10.96 5.52
C VAL A 137 -4.09 -11.10 4.32
N LYS A 138 -5.35 -10.70 4.45
CA LYS A 138 -6.31 -10.71 3.34
C LYS A 138 -5.93 -9.72 2.24
N PHE A 139 -5.39 -8.57 2.61
CA PHE A 139 -4.86 -7.59 1.66
C PHE A 139 -3.75 -8.19 0.78
N ILE A 140 -2.75 -8.83 1.40
CA ILE A 140 -1.66 -9.52 0.70
C ILE A 140 -2.18 -10.68 -0.14
N GLU A 141 -3.12 -11.48 0.40
CA GLU A 141 -3.76 -12.57 -0.34
C GLU A 141 -4.41 -12.07 -1.64
N ASN A 142 -5.14 -10.95 -1.57
CA ASN A 142 -5.76 -10.37 -2.76
C ASN A 142 -4.72 -9.83 -3.75
N ILE A 143 -3.61 -9.25 -3.27
CA ILE A 143 -2.47 -8.89 -4.14
C ILE A 143 -1.93 -10.14 -4.84
N VAL A 144 -1.64 -11.21 -4.11
CA VAL A 144 -1.15 -12.48 -4.67
C VAL A 144 -2.12 -13.01 -5.73
N LYS A 145 -3.43 -13.00 -5.45
CA LYS A 145 -4.47 -13.47 -6.40
C LYS A 145 -4.58 -12.61 -7.65
N SER A 146 -4.35 -11.31 -7.53
CA SER A 146 -4.39 -10.37 -8.66
C SER A 146 -3.11 -10.37 -9.49
N THR A 147 -2.05 -11.04 -9.01
CA THR A 147 -0.72 -11.05 -9.62
C THR A 147 -0.54 -12.26 -10.54
N LYS A 148 -0.14 -11.97 -11.78
CA LYS A 148 0.27 -13.00 -12.75
C LYS A 148 1.72 -13.41 -12.55
N ARG A 149 2.63 -12.43 -12.43
CA ARG A 149 4.09 -12.68 -12.38
C ARG A 149 4.78 -11.99 -11.22
N TYR A 150 4.59 -10.69 -11.07
CA TYR A 150 5.37 -9.88 -10.13
C TYR A 150 4.48 -9.16 -9.13
N ALA A 151 4.85 -9.17 -7.86
CA ALA A 151 4.30 -8.22 -6.92
C ALA A 151 5.41 -7.52 -6.13
N TYR A 152 5.13 -6.27 -5.73
CA TYR A 152 6.01 -5.50 -4.87
C TYR A 152 5.17 -4.78 -3.80
N ILE A 153 5.43 -5.06 -2.54
CA ILE A 153 4.73 -4.46 -1.42
C ILE A 153 5.76 -3.85 -0.49
N SER A 154 5.63 -2.57 -0.22
CA SER A 154 6.41 -1.91 0.84
C SER A 154 5.50 -1.46 1.96
N ASN A 155 5.97 -1.64 3.18
CA ASN A 155 5.45 -0.95 4.35
C ASN A 155 6.35 0.24 4.71
N TYR A 156 6.02 1.00 5.77
CA TYR A 156 6.90 2.01 6.31
C TYR A 156 7.09 1.91 7.82
N LEU A 157 6.30 1.08 8.52
CA LEU A 157 6.35 0.99 9.99
C LEU A 157 7.53 0.21 10.52
N GLY A 158 8.17 -0.62 9.71
CA GLY A 158 9.39 -1.28 10.14
C GLY A 158 9.59 -2.70 9.62
N TYR A 159 10.76 -3.25 9.93
CA TYR A 159 11.15 -4.62 9.62
C TYR A 159 11.30 -5.39 10.93
N PHE A 160 10.50 -6.45 11.13
CA PHE A 160 10.37 -7.15 12.40
C PHE A 160 10.72 -8.66 12.27
N PRO A 161 12.00 -9.03 12.15
CA PRO A 161 12.42 -10.42 12.01
C PRO A 161 12.16 -11.26 13.27
N ASP A 162 12.22 -10.64 14.45
CA ASP A 162 12.09 -11.33 15.74
C ASP A 162 10.65 -11.37 16.28
N LEU A 163 9.71 -10.76 15.58
CA LEU A 163 8.31 -10.75 15.98
C LEU A 163 7.68 -12.11 15.64
N GLY A 164 7.17 -12.83 16.66
CA GLY A 164 6.60 -14.17 16.46
C GLY A 164 5.26 -14.17 15.71
N LYS A 165 4.43 -13.12 15.90
CA LYS A 165 3.11 -12.96 15.27
C LYS A 165 2.89 -11.53 14.87
N HIS A 166 2.03 -11.29 13.87
CA HIS A 166 1.57 -9.95 13.54
C HIS A 166 0.95 -9.26 14.75
N LYS A 167 1.25 -7.98 14.94
CA LYS A 167 0.59 -7.14 15.93
C LYS A 167 -0.29 -6.13 15.22
N MET A 168 -1.59 -6.25 15.46
CA MET A 168 -2.61 -5.36 14.95
C MET A 168 -2.85 -4.26 15.99
N ASN A 169 -2.41 -3.04 15.72
CA ASN A 169 -2.50 -1.94 16.66
C ASN A 169 -3.45 -0.86 16.10
N TRP A 170 -4.61 -0.73 16.69
CA TRP A 170 -5.46 0.41 16.41
C TRP A 170 -4.97 1.65 17.20
N ARG A 171 -4.80 2.75 16.51
CA ARG A 171 -4.39 4.03 17.08
C ARG A 171 -5.59 4.99 17.12
N ASP A 172 -6.22 5.15 18.29
CA ASP A 172 -7.36 6.05 18.45
C ASP A 172 -7.01 7.53 18.17
N ASP A 173 -5.76 7.93 18.49
CA ASP A 173 -5.25 9.28 18.25
C ASP A 173 -5.04 9.57 16.75
N GLN A 174 -4.81 8.54 15.96
CA GLN A 174 -4.60 8.63 14.51
C GLN A 174 -5.85 8.22 13.72
N GLY A 175 -6.79 7.50 14.35
CA GLY A 175 -7.97 6.95 13.69
C GLY A 175 -7.68 5.84 12.68
N CYS A 176 -6.57 5.10 12.85
CA CYS A 176 -6.15 4.07 11.91
C CYS A 176 -5.45 2.88 12.57
N SER A 177 -5.26 1.80 11.82
CA SER A 177 -4.39 0.70 12.22
C SER A 177 -2.93 1.03 11.96
N TYR A 178 -2.06 0.55 12.85
CA TYR A 178 -0.61 0.53 12.70
C TYR A 178 -0.14 -0.91 12.94
N ASN A 179 -0.03 -1.68 11.84
CA ASN A 179 0.23 -3.10 11.92
C ASN A 179 1.73 -3.38 11.86
N ASN A 180 2.27 -4.00 12.90
CA ASN A 180 3.63 -4.52 12.88
C ASN A 180 3.60 -5.94 12.29
N LEU A 181 4.15 -6.11 11.10
CA LEU A 181 4.11 -7.38 10.39
C LEU A 181 5.30 -8.25 10.79
N SER A 182 5.02 -9.40 11.40
CA SER A 182 6.02 -10.43 11.69
C SER A 182 6.57 -11.02 10.40
N ILE A 183 7.88 -11.01 10.22
CA ILE A 183 8.55 -11.58 9.05
C ILE A 183 8.37 -13.11 9.01
N ASN A 184 8.41 -13.77 10.17
CA ASN A 184 8.22 -15.20 10.25
C ASN A 184 6.79 -15.61 9.87
N GLN A 185 5.78 -14.90 10.39
CA GLN A 185 4.40 -15.17 10.02
C GLN A 185 4.11 -14.82 8.55
N LEU A 186 4.68 -13.75 8.01
CA LEU A 186 4.53 -13.40 6.58
C LEU A 186 5.00 -14.52 5.66
N LYS A 187 6.12 -15.18 5.97
CA LYS A 187 6.60 -16.34 5.20
C LYS A 187 5.58 -17.48 5.22
N GLU A 188 5.09 -17.83 6.42
CA GLU A 188 4.06 -18.86 6.57
C GLU A 188 2.79 -18.51 5.78
N ASP A 189 2.36 -17.26 5.81
CA ASP A 189 1.15 -16.82 5.15
C ASP A 189 1.30 -16.82 3.62
N LEU A 190 2.46 -16.41 3.09
CA LEU A 190 2.75 -16.50 1.65
C LEU A 190 2.76 -17.95 1.15
N ILE A 191 3.32 -18.87 1.92
CA ILE A 191 3.27 -20.32 1.62
C ILE A 191 1.82 -20.83 1.63
N LYS A 192 1.00 -20.45 2.64
CA LYS A 192 -0.44 -20.79 2.67
C LYS A 192 -1.23 -20.22 1.51
N MET A 193 -0.78 -19.09 0.94
CA MET A 193 -1.35 -18.50 -0.27
C MET A 193 -0.95 -19.23 -1.57
N GLY A 194 -0.13 -20.30 -1.45
CA GLY A 194 0.28 -21.16 -2.56
C GLY A 194 1.60 -20.78 -3.23
N LEU A 195 2.38 -19.88 -2.63
CA LEU A 195 3.71 -19.55 -3.12
C LEU A 195 4.75 -20.53 -2.55
N THR A 196 5.79 -20.80 -3.31
CA THR A 196 6.97 -21.55 -2.87
C THR A 196 8.04 -20.60 -2.34
N ASP A 197 9.00 -21.10 -1.54
CA ASP A 197 10.06 -20.29 -0.92
C ASP A 197 10.92 -19.51 -1.92
N ASP A 198 11.00 -19.97 -3.15
CA ASP A 198 11.77 -19.36 -4.23
C ASP A 198 10.94 -18.42 -5.13
N GLU A 199 9.66 -18.22 -4.81
CA GLU A 199 8.77 -17.26 -5.47
C GLU A 199 8.62 -15.95 -4.72
N PHE A 200 9.17 -15.81 -3.53
CA PHE A 200 9.14 -14.54 -2.81
C PHE A 200 10.44 -14.23 -2.07
N LEU A 201 10.68 -12.96 -1.87
CA LEU A 201 11.76 -12.42 -1.06
C LEU A 201 11.17 -11.40 -0.07
N ILE A 202 11.39 -11.60 1.23
CA ILE A 202 11.07 -10.59 2.24
C ILE A 202 12.40 -10.04 2.75
N ARG A 203 12.60 -8.75 2.59
CA ARG A 203 13.84 -8.07 3.00
C ARG A 203 13.56 -6.79 3.76
N GLY A 204 14.49 -6.43 4.64
CA GLY A 204 14.56 -5.10 5.22
C GLY A 204 15.27 -4.15 4.26
N MET A 205 14.80 -2.90 4.22
CA MET A 205 15.46 -1.81 3.50
C MET A 205 15.52 -0.58 4.39
N LYS A 206 16.63 0.14 4.37
CA LYS A 206 16.75 1.43 5.09
C LYS A 206 15.93 2.48 4.33
N GLY A 207 14.82 2.91 4.96
CA GLY A 207 13.94 3.92 4.38
C GLY A 207 14.19 5.28 5.02
N GLY A 208 14.83 6.17 4.41
CA GLY A 208 15.52 7.35 4.91
C GLY A 208 14.78 8.43 5.70
N GLU A 209 13.46 8.44 5.89
CA GLU A 209 12.77 9.66 6.38
C GLU A 209 12.10 9.55 7.76
N TRP A 210 11.78 8.36 8.24
CA TRP A 210 11.13 8.21 9.53
C TRP A 210 11.96 7.29 10.40
N ASP A 211 12.50 7.82 11.50
CA ASP A 211 13.27 7.06 12.53
C ASP A 211 12.40 6.07 13.31
N LEU A 212 11.44 5.43 12.61
CA LEU A 212 10.66 4.35 13.16
C LEU A 212 11.46 3.06 12.99
N HIS A 213 11.70 2.34 14.09
CA HIS A 213 12.36 1.03 14.09
C HIS A 213 13.72 1.02 13.33
N ASP A 214 14.65 1.87 13.75
CA ASP A 214 15.99 2.01 13.15
C ASP A 214 15.98 2.42 11.66
N GLY A 215 14.89 3.03 11.20
CA GLY A 215 14.74 3.46 9.83
C GLY A 215 14.63 2.32 8.81
N MET A 216 14.35 1.09 9.26
CA MET A 216 14.14 -0.07 8.39
C MET A 216 12.68 -0.22 8.04
N ILE A 217 12.38 -0.49 6.78
CA ILE A 217 11.06 -0.88 6.26
C ILE A 217 11.10 -2.30 5.71
N THR A 218 9.92 -2.93 5.61
CA THR A 218 9.79 -4.24 4.98
C THR A 218 9.44 -4.10 3.51
N ILE A 219 10.15 -4.84 2.67
CA ILE A 219 9.81 -5.05 1.26
C ILE A 219 9.46 -6.52 1.06
N ILE A 220 8.35 -6.77 0.37
CA ILE A 220 7.94 -8.09 -0.09
C ILE A 220 7.95 -8.06 -1.61
N GLU A 221 8.84 -8.84 -2.21
CA GLU A 221 8.90 -9.07 -3.65
C GLU A 221 8.35 -10.46 -3.96
N ILE A 222 7.49 -10.57 -4.97
CA ILE A 222 6.95 -11.86 -5.43
C ILE A 222 7.29 -12.00 -6.90
N HIS A 223 7.75 -13.19 -7.27
CA HIS A 223 8.00 -13.59 -8.64
C HIS A 223 7.41 -14.98 -8.87
N LYS A 224 6.16 -15.02 -9.31
CA LYS A 224 5.46 -16.28 -9.59
C LYS A 224 6.11 -16.99 -10.77
N LYS A 225 6.46 -18.22 -10.58
CA LYS A 225 6.82 -19.13 -11.66
C LYS A 225 5.53 -19.59 -12.33
N HIS A 226 5.54 -19.66 -13.66
CA HIS A 226 4.41 -20.23 -14.38
C HIS A 226 4.26 -21.70 -13.96
N HIS A 227 3.26 -21.99 -13.16
CA HIS A 227 2.75 -23.35 -13.04
C HIS A 227 1.79 -23.54 -14.22
N GLU A 228 2.22 -24.33 -15.21
CA GLU A 228 1.38 -24.80 -16.31
C GLU A 228 0.21 -25.64 -15.78
#